data_f87b55a87c378957ef7e777e3badfc1c
#
_entry.id   f87b55a87c378957ef7e777e3badfc1c
#
_cell.length_a   1.000
_cell.length_b   1.000
_cell.length_c   1.000
_cell.angle_alpha   90.00
_cell.angle_beta   90.00
_cell.angle_gamma   90.00
#
_symmetry.space_group_name_H-M   'P 1'
#
loop_
_entity.id
_entity.type
_entity.pdbx_description
1 polymer ?
#
loop_
_entity_poly.entity_id
_entity_poly.type
_entity_poly.pdbx_seq_one_letter_code
_entity_poly.pdbx_strand_id
1 'polypeptide(L)'
;MSDLFNEDFLVSSPDYSAVMNEKIIPALEKSCETRTLNGKDRLPLHCSLYRADNSRGTVLVLHGFTENAYKYAELIWSLLMNRFSVVAYDQRGHGRSGRVNGLKHPSLTHVDRFDDYVDDLKTVCDTVLPDFPKPWSIFAHSMGGAVASLYLERFPSTFSRAFLCAPMIAPATAGIPSGAALFLCQAACSLGCGKHKPFFMKYYSGPEDFSTSCATDPARFAWYDNIKHSRQDFWNSVPSYRWTAEAIRVTKSILAQGAPESIVCPVLLSTADHDFSVMPDPQKQFIDRVPKGKHIFVKDSRHEIFRSANEVFFPWWHTVLSFLKEEEQ
;
A
#
# COMPACT_ATOMS: atom_id res chain seq x y z
N MET A 1 -22.88 -7.55 18.72
CA MET A 1 -21.87 -7.20 17.67
C MET A 1 -22.19 -5.87 16.98
N SER A 2 -23.46 -5.42 16.97
CA SER A 2 -23.92 -4.22 16.25
C SER A 2 -23.35 -2.88 16.77
N ASP A 3 -22.90 -2.80 18.01
CA ASP A 3 -22.46 -1.52 18.58
C ASP A 3 -20.97 -1.21 18.37
N LEU A 4 -20.19 -2.19 17.92
CA LEU A 4 -18.72 -2.06 17.72
C LEU A 4 -18.32 -1.87 16.26
N PHE A 5 -19.16 -2.32 15.34
CA PHE A 5 -18.85 -2.34 13.90
C PHE A 5 -20.02 -1.78 13.09
N ASN A 6 -19.69 -1.12 11.96
CA ASN A 6 -20.67 -0.76 10.95
C ASN A 6 -21.09 -2.00 10.12
N GLU A 7 -21.95 -1.80 9.10
CA GLU A 7 -22.43 -2.86 8.20
C GLU A 7 -21.33 -3.57 7.40
N ASP A 8 -20.20 -2.88 7.15
CA ASP A 8 -19.02 -3.40 6.44
C ASP A 8 -17.96 -3.94 7.40
N PHE A 9 -18.29 -4.12 8.68
CA PHE A 9 -17.42 -4.63 9.75
C PHE A 9 -16.19 -3.75 10.03
N LEU A 10 -16.26 -2.45 9.74
CA LEU A 10 -15.29 -1.45 10.20
C LEU A 10 -15.63 -1.00 11.63
N VAL A 11 -14.60 -0.61 12.39
CA VAL A 11 -14.77 -0.18 13.77
C VAL A 11 -15.54 1.13 13.85
N SER A 12 -16.72 1.09 14.45
CA SER A 12 -17.59 2.26 14.72
C SER A 12 -17.57 2.70 16.17
N SER A 13 -17.01 1.88 17.07
CA SER A 13 -16.88 2.21 18.49
C SER A 13 -15.99 3.42 18.71
N PRO A 14 -16.35 4.33 19.65
CA PRO A 14 -15.48 5.44 20.05
C PRO A 14 -14.16 4.97 20.68
N ASP A 15 -14.12 3.76 21.27
CA ASP A 15 -12.88 3.14 21.74
C ASP A 15 -12.27 2.24 20.67
N TYR A 16 -11.75 2.88 19.63
CA TYR A 16 -11.11 2.20 18.51
C TYR A 16 -9.98 1.25 18.96
N SER A 17 -9.12 1.74 19.85
CA SER A 17 -7.93 0.98 20.31
C SER A 17 -8.31 -0.28 21.07
N ALA A 18 -9.35 -0.25 21.91
CA ALA A 18 -9.84 -1.43 22.63
C ALA A 18 -10.38 -2.47 21.65
N VAL A 19 -11.22 -2.06 20.68
CA VAL A 19 -11.75 -3.00 19.67
C VAL A 19 -10.63 -3.63 18.84
N MET A 20 -9.65 -2.83 18.41
CA MET A 20 -8.50 -3.35 17.67
C MET A 20 -7.70 -4.36 18.49
N ASN A 21 -7.33 -4.00 19.73
CA ASN A 21 -6.40 -4.81 20.55
C ASN A 21 -7.08 -6.04 21.18
N GLU A 22 -8.37 -5.97 21.51
CA GLU A 22 -9.05 -7.05 22.25
C GLU A 22 -9.85 -7.99 21.33
N LYS A 23 -10.21 -7.52 20.12
CA LYS A 23 -11.05 -8.32 19.20
C LYS A 23 -10.37 -8.59 17.85
N ILE A 24 -9.99 -7.53 17.10
CA ILE A 24 -9.52 -7.69 15.73
C ILE A 24 -8.14 -8.36 15.71
N ILE A 25 -7.16 -7.80 16.41
CA ILE A 25 -5.79 -8.32 16.36
C ILE A 25 -5.70 -9.76 16.86
N PRO A 26 -6.30 -10.14 18.02
CA PRO A 26 -6.25 -11.54 18.46
C PRO A 26 -6.92 -12.50 17.48
N ALA A 27 -8.01 -12.08 16.83
CA ALA A 27 -8.70 -12.91 15.84
C ALA A 27 -7.85 -13.10 14.57
N LEU A 28 -7.22 -12.01 14.09
CA LEU A 28 -6.33 -12.07 12.94
C LEU A 28 -5.08 -12.91 13.23
N GLU A 29 -4.45 -12.74 14.39
CA GLU A 29 -3.27 -13.52 14.80
C GLU A 29 -3.59 -15.01 14.89
N LYS A 30 -4.76 -15.37 15.44
CA LYS A 30 -5.21 -16.76 15.53
C LYS A 30 -5.46 -17.40 14.17
N SER A 31 -5.92 -16.65 13.18
CA SER A 31 -6.27 -17.14 11.83
C SER A 31 -5.14 -16.97 10.81
N CYS A 32 -4.07 -16.28 11.17
CA CYS A 32 -2.96 -15.96 10.26
C CYS A 32 -2.04 -17.17 10.04
N GLU A 33 -1.93 -17.63 8.81
CA GLU A 33 -0.81 -18.45 8.36
C GLU A 33 0.31 -17.50 7.88
N THR A 34 1.54 -17.70 8.33
CA THR A 34 2.69 -16.92 7.86
C THR A 34 3.55 -17.77 6.94
N ARG A 35 4.01 -17.15 5.84
CA ARG A 35 5.01 -17.75 4.93
C ARG A 35 6.16 -16.78 4.70
N THR A 36 7.35 -17.31 4.55
CA THR A 36 8.51 -16.57 4.06
C THR A 36 8.87 -17.06 2.67
N LEU A 37 8.86 -16.15 1.69
CA LEU A 37 9.25 -16.45 0.31
C LEU A 37 10.63 -15.88 0.03
N ASN A 38 11.31 -16.45 -0.95
CA ASN A 38 12.50 -15.84 -1.53
C ASN A 38 12.08 -14.92 -2.67
N GLY A 39 12.07 -13.63 -2.45
CA GLY A 39 11.86 -12.61 -3.47
C GLY A 39 13.08 -12.46 -4.37
N LYS A 40 13.10 -11.39 -5.17
CA LYS A 40 14.23 -11.04 -6.03
C LYS A 40 15.53 -10.99 -5.22
N ASP A 41 16.61 -11.57 -5.77
CA ASP A 41 17.93 -11.70 -5.14
C ASP A 41 17.91 -12.49 -3.81
N ARG A 42 16.95 -13.41 -3.66
CA ARG A 42 16.73 -14.23 -2.46
C ARG A 42 16.45 -13.43 -1.19
N LEU A 43 15.97 -12.19 -1.34
CA LEU A 43 15.56 -11.38 -0.21
C LEU A 43 14.28 -11.97 0.38
N PRO A 44 14.24 -12.28 1.70
CA PRO A 44 13.06 -12.88 2.31
C PRO A 44 11.87 -11.91 2.32
N LEU A 45 10.70 -12.39 1.87
CA LEU A 45 9.43 -11.66 1.90
C LEU A 45 8.51 -12.32 2.92
N HIS A 46 8.05 -11.54 3.87
CA HIS A 46 7.11 -12.01 4.88
C HIS A 46 5.66 -11.86 4.40
N CYS A 47 4.95 -12.98 4.29
CA CYS A 47 3.55 -13.01 3.88
C CYS A 47 2.66 -13.39 5.06
N SER A 48 1.54 -12.68 5.20
CA SER A 48 0.44 -12.94 6.14
C SER A 48 -0.78 -13.37 5.35
N LEU A 49 -1.29 -14.57 5.61
CA LEU A 49 -2.28 -15.27 4.82
C LEU A 49 -3.50 -15.56 5.68
N TYR A 50 -4.67 -15.19 5.18
CA TYR A 50 -5.94 -15.34 5.90
C TYR A 50 -6.97 -16.01 5.02
N ARG A 51 -7.61 -17.07 5.51
CA ARG A 51 -8.66 -17.79 4.78
C ARG A 51 -10.01 -17.45 5.36
N ALA A 52 -10.93 -16.99 4.51
CA ALA A 52 -12.32 -16.79 4.89
C ALA A 52 -13.12 -18.07 4.66
N ASP A 53 -14.06 -18.38 5.56
CA ASP A 53 -15.04 -19.44 5.35
C ASP A 53 -15.96 -19.08 4.17
N ASN A 54 -16.24 -20.08 3.31
CA ASN A 54 -17.05 -19.88 2.10
C ASN A 54 -16.61 -18.66 1.29
N SER A 55 -15.29 -18.56 1.07
CA SER A 55 -14.67 -17.42 0.41
C SER A 55 -15.25 -17.18 -1.00
N ARG A 56 -15.58 -15.92 -1.30
CA ARG A 56 -16.04 -15.47 -2.63
C ARG A 56 -14.91 -15.06 -3.57
N GLY A 57 -13.69 -15.12 -3.10
CA GLY A 57 -12.49 -14.73 -3.83
C GLY A 57 -11.39 -14.30 -2.87
N THR A 58 -10.27 -13.83 -3.43
CA THR A 58 -9.11 -13.43 -2.64
C THR A 58 -8.67 -12.02 -2.99
N VAL A 59 -8.38 -11.22 -1.98
CA VAL A 59 -7.81 -9.87 -2.16
C VAL A 59 -6.35 -9.89 -1.72
N LEU A 60 -5.44 -9.55 -2.64
CA LEU A 60 -4.05 -9.27 -2.29
C LEU A 60 -3.95 -7.81 -1.83
N VAL A 61 -3.44 -7.59 -0.61
CA VAL A 61 -3.26 -6.25 -0.02
C VAL A 61 -1.80 -5.85 -0.14
N LEU A 62 -1.55 -4.73 -0.80
CA LEU A 62 -0.23 -4.19 -1.08
C LEU A 62 -0.07 -2.80 -0.48
N HIS A 63 0.76 -2.71 0.57
CA HIS A 63 0.96 -1.50 1.36
C HIS A 63 1.82 -0.42 0.65
N GLY A 64 1.78 0.82 1.16
CA GLY A 64 2.55 1.95 0.68
C GLY A 64 3.99 2.03 1.24
N PHE A 65 4.67 3.13 0.89
CA PHE A 65 5.97 3.48 1.46
C PHE A 65 5.85 3.79 2.95
N THR A 66 6.84 3.39 3.76
CA THR A 66 6.87 3.53 5.23
C THR A 66 5.80 2.75 5.99
N GLU A 67 5.14 1.82 5.34
CA GLU A 67 4.08 0.99 5.89
C GLU A 67 4.47 -0.49 5.97
N ASN A 68 3.52 -1.32 6.35
CA ASN A 68 3.60 -2.78 6.35
C ASN A 68 2.18 -3.37 6.36
N ALA A 69 2.05 -4.67 6.18
CA ALA A 69 0.75 -5.36 6.14
C ALA A 69 -0.06 -5.19 7.43
N TYR A 70 0.59 -5.08 8.59
CA TYR A 70 -0.08 -4.94 9.89
C TYR A 70 -0.92 -3.66 10.00
N LYS A 71 -0.54 -2.58 9.33
CA LYS A 71 -1.27 -1.31 9.30
C LYS A 71 -2.68 -1.46 8.71
N TYR A 72 -2.90 -2.48 7.90
CA TYR A 72 -4.17 -2.77 7.22
C TYR A 72 -5.08 -3.74 7.99
N ALA A 73 -4.83 -3.97 9.28
CA ALA A 73 -5.56 -4.95 10.08
C ALA A 73 -7.08 -4.74 10.07
N GLU A 74 -7.58 -3.49 10.18
CA GLU A 74 -9.01 -3.18 10.12
C GLU A 74 -9.61 -3.55 8.74
N LEU A 75 -8.89 -3.25 7.64
CA LEU A 75 -9.33 -3.62 6.29
C LEU A 75 -9.29 -5.12 6.06
N ILE A 76 -8.23 -5.79 6.53
CA ILE A 76 -8.11 -7.27 6.46
C ILE A 76 -9.26 -7.91 7.20
N TRP A 77 -9.60 -7.43 8.40
CA TRP A 77 -10.75 -7.89 9.16
C TRP A 77 -12.06 -7.70 8.40
N SER A 78 -12.32 -6.50 7.87
CA SER A 78 -13.52 -6.20 7.08
C SER A 78 -13.62 -7.11 5.85
N LEU A 79 -12.53 -7.33 5.12
CA LEU A 79 -12.50 -8.24 3.97
C LEU A 79 -12.88 -9.67 4.36
N LEU A 80 -12.30 -10.19 5.46
CA LEU A 80 -12.61 -11.53 5.96
C LEU A 80 -14.08 -11.68 6.35
N MET A 81 -14.63 -10.71 7.07
CA MET A 81 -16.05 -10.69 7.47
C MET A 81 -16.97 -10.58 6.25
N ASN A 82 -16.53 -9.94 5.18
CA ASN A 82 -17.20 -9.90 3.89
C ASN A 82 -16.90 -11.12 2.99
N ARG A 83 -16.29 -12.18 3.56
CA ARG A 83 -16.00 -13.45 2.91
C ARG A 83 -14.97 -13.37 1.77
N PHE A 84 -14.01 -12.47 1.87
CA PHE A 84 -12.81 -12.50 1.02
C PHE A 84 -11.65 -13.11 1.81
N SER A 85 -10.97 -14.10 1.26
CA SER A 85 -9.64 -14.48 1.73
C SER A 85 -8.65 -13.37 1.45
N VAL A 86 -7.61 -13.24 2.27
CA VAL A 86 -6.65 -12.14 2.13
C VAL A 86 -5.23 -12.68 2.08
N VAL A 87 -4.46 -12.18 1.12
CA VAL A 87 -3.01 -12.33 1.03
C VAL A 87 -2.40 -10.95 1.22
N ALA A 88 -1.61 -10.76 2.28
CA ALA A 88 -0.86 -9.53 2.49
C ALA A 88 0.61 -9.87 2.66
N TYR A 89 1.52 -9.02 2.16
CA TYR A 89 2.93 -9.22 2.43
C TYR A 89 3.63 -7.89 2.66
N ASP A 90 4.68 -7.93 3.46
CA ASP A 90 5.56 -6.79 3.64
C ASP A 90 6.47 -6.69 2.42
N GLN A 91 6.43 -5.57 1.70
CA GLN A 91 7.30 -5.37 0.55
C GLN A 91 8.77 -5.30 0.98
N ARG A 92 9.70 -5.63 0.05
CA ARG A 92 11.15 -5.55 0.34
C ARG A 92 11.51 -4.24 1.04
N GLY A 93 12.36 -4.32 2.03
CA GLY A 93 12.80 -3.16 2.80
C GLY A 93 11.81 -2.66 3.85
N HIS A 94 10.64 -3.29 4.01
CA HIS A 94 9.59 -2.87 4.95
C HIS A 94 9.22 -4.00 5.91
N GLY A 95 8.67 -3.61 7.06
CA GLY A 95 8.11 -4.54 8.03
C GLY A 95 9.06 -5.68 8.38
N ARG A 96 8.53 -6.89 8.35
CA ARG A 96 9.24 -8.15 8.64
C ARG A 96 10.01 -8.72 7.45
N SER A 97 9.85 -8.14 6.25
CA SER A 97 10.60 -8.54 5.07
C SER A 97 12.06 -8.09 5.13
N GLY A 98 12.89 -8.76 4.37
CA GLY A 98 14.32 -8.50 4.30
C GLY A 98 14.66 -7.09 3.82
N ARG A 99 15.80 -6.60 4.25
CA ARG A 99 16.38 -5.33 3.82
C ARG A 99 17.68 -5.56 3.07
N VAL A 100 17.96 -4.72 2.10
CA VAL A 100 19.24 -4.75 1.37
C VAL A 100 20.39 -4.51 2.35
N ASN A 101 21.47 -5.30 2.23
CA ASN A 101 22.64 -5.20 3.08
C ASN A 101 23.31 -3.82 3.00
N GLY A 102 23.92 -3.39 4.12
CA GLY A 102 24.71 -2.16 4.21
C GLY A 102 23.88 -0.90 4.49
N LEU A 103 22.59 -1.02 4.85
CA LEU A 103 21.81 0.10 5.36
C LEU A 103 22.23 0.41 6.81
N LYS A 104 22.44 1.71 7.10
CA LYS A 104 22.97 2.15 8.38
C LYS A 104 21.91 2.35 9.47
N HIS A 105 20.63 2.36 9.11
CA HIS A 105 19.54 2.66 10.05
C HIS A 105 18.24 1.91 9.65
N PRO A 106 17.50 1.34 10.61
CA PRO A 106 16.26 0.59 10.33
C PRO A 106 15.14 1.42 9.71
N SER A 107 15.16 2.75 9.90
CA SER A 107 14.18 3.65 9.28
C SER A 107 14.40 3.88 7.78
N LEU A 108 15.58 3.51 7.26
CA LEU A 108 15.96 3.78 5.88
C LEU A 108 15.38 2.71 4.95
N THR A 109 14.57 3.14 4.02
CA THR A 109 14.07 2.30 2.94
C THR A 109 14.92 2.50 1.68
N HIS A 110 15.34 1.39 1.08
CA HIS A 110 16.17 1.38 -0.11
C HIS A 110 15.71 0.28 -1.08
N VAL A 111 15.83 0.58 -2.36
CA VAL A 111 15.70 -0.38 -3.46
C VAL A 111 16.75 -0.04 -4.52
N ASP A 112 17.35 -1.04 -5.13
CA ASP A 112 18.31 -0.83 -6.21
C ASP A 112 17.59 -0.47 -7.52
N ARG A 113 16.45 -1.12 -7.80
CA ARG A 113 15.57 -0.85 -8.95
C ARG A 113 14.11 -0.93 -8.51
N PHE A 114 13.25 -0.05 -8.99
CA PHE A 114 11.81 -0.11 -8.66
C PHE A 114 11.17 -1.41 -9.17
N ASP A 115 11.64 -1.94 -10.28
CA ASP A 115 11.20 -3.22 -10.83
C ASP A 115 11.37 -4.40 -9.85
N ASP A 116 12.29 -4.33 -8.89
CA ASP A 116 12.47 -5.38 -7.89
C ASP A 116 11.22 -5.57 -7.02
N TYR A 117 10.41 -4.51 -6.79
CA TYR A 117 9.10 -4.62 -6.15
C TYR A 117 8.08 -5.38 -7.01
N VAL A 118 8.13 -5.16 -8.33
CA VAL A 118 7.23 -5.85 -9.29
C VAL A 118 7.60 -7.33 -9.41
N ASP A 119 8.90 -7.65 -9.43
CA ASP A 119 9.39 -9.03 -9.44
C ASP A 119 8.99 -9.77 -8.15
N ASP A 120 9.02 -9.08 -6.99
CA ASP A 120 8.57 -9.65 -5.72
C ASP A 120 7.05 -9.89 -5.73
N LEU A 121 6.25 -8.93 -6.21
CA LEU A 121 4.81 -9.12 -6.35
C LEU A 121 4.51 -10.32 -7.27
N LYS A 122 5.26 -10.45 -8.37
CA LYS A 122 5.12 -11.63 -9.25
C LYS A 122 5.42 -12.92 -8.52
N THR A 123 6.48 -12.96 -7.70
CA THR A 123 6.80 -14.12 -6.87
C THR A 123 5.66 -14.49 -5.93
N VAL A 124 5.05 -13.49 -5.27
CA VAL A 124 3.89 -13.72 -4.38
C VAL A 124 2.69 -14.23 -5.19
N CYS A 125 2.39 -13.62 -6.34
CA CYS A 125 1.28 -14.06 -7.19
C CYS A 125 1.46 -15.48 -7.69
N ASP A 126 2.66 -15.85 -8.13
CA ASP A 126 2.92 -17.18 -8.70
C ASP A 126 2.97 -18.28 -7.63
N THR A 127 3.39 -17.97 -6.41
CA THR A 127 3.62 -19.00 -5.37
C THR A 127 2.52 -19.08 -4.31
N VAL A 128 1.81 -17.99 -4.04
CA VAL A 128 0.81 -17.95 -2.94
C VAL A 128 -0.61 -17.98 -3.47
N LEU A 129 -0.94 -17.14 -4.47
CA LEU A 129 -2.31 -17.02 -4.95
C LEU A 129 -2.90 -18.35 -5.49
N PRO A 130 -2.14 -19.28 -6.10
CA PRO A 130 -2.69 -20.57 -6.52
C PRO A 130 -3.30 -21.42 -5.38
N ASP A 131 -2.89 -21.19 -4.13
CA ASP A 131 -3.44 -21.86 -2.95
C ASP A 131 -4.73 -21.20 -2.44
N PHE A 132 -5.20 -20.14 -3.10
CA PHE A 132 -6.32 -19.32 -2.65
C PHE A 132 -7.47 -19.29 -3.68
N PRO A 133 -8.72 -19.14 -3.21
CA PRO A 133 -9.89 -19.11 -4.09
C PRO A 133 -9.85 -17.94 -5.09
N LYS A 134 -10.24 -18.22 -6.31
CA LYS A 134 -10.54 -17.18 -7.32
C LYS A 134 -11.97 -16.65 -7.13
N PRO A 135 -12.31 -15.44 -7.67
CA PRO A 135 -11.41 -14.55 -8.40
C PRO A 135 -10.38 -13.88 -7.51
N TRP A 136 -9.23 -13.50 -8.10
CA TRP A 136 -8.19 -12.73 -7.39
C TRP A 136 -8.32 -11.25 -7.71
N SER A 137 -8.35 -10.43 -6.68
CA SER A 137 -8.34 -8.97 -6.79
C SER A 137 -7.14 -8.40 -6.04
N ILE A 138 -6.74 -7.17 -6.37
CA ILE A 138 -5.67 -6.47 -5.68
C ILE A 138 -6.17 -5.15 -5.09
N PHE A 139 -5.86 -4.91 -3.81
CA PHE A 139 -5.96 -3.62 -3.14
C PHE A 139 -4.55 -3.09 -2.94
N ALA A 140 -4.24 -1.92 -3.48
CA ALA A 140 -2.89 -1.36 -3.40
C ALA A 140 -2.93 0.13 -3.02
N HIS A 141 -2.10 0.52 -2.05
CA HIS A 141 -2.01 1.90 -1.57
C HIS A 141 -0.67 2.55 -1.95
N SER A 142 -0.70 3.82 -2.36
CA SER A 142 0.48 4.67 -2.54
C SER A 142 1.59 4.02 -3.39
N MET A 143 2.80 3.79 -2.85
CA MET A 143 3.89 3.05 -3.51
C MET A 143 3.41 1.67 -4.01
N GLY A 144 2.63 0.96 -3.19
CA GLY A 144 2.01 -0.30 -3.61
C GLY A 144 1.13 -0.13 -4.85
N GLY A 145 0.44 1.00 -4.98
CA GLY A 145 -0.32 1.37 -6.17
C GLY A 145 0.56 1.54 -7.42
N ALA A 146 1.76 2.11 -7.29
CA ALA A 146 2.72 2.17 -8.39
C ALA A 146 3.21 0.77 -8.81
N VAL A 147 3.51 -0.09 -7.83
CA VAL A 147 3.90 -1.48 -8.07
C VAL A 147 2.78 -2.26 -8.75
N ALA A 148 1.54 -2.10 -8.25
CA ALA A 148 0.36 -2.74 -8.83
C ALA A 148 0.10 -2.26 -10.26
N SER A 149 0.21 -0.95 -10.55
CA SER A 149 0.05 -0.40 -11.90
C SER A 149 1.02 -1.05 -12.89
N LEU A 150 2.32 -1.06 -12.58
CA LEU A 150 3.32 -1.72 -13.43
C LEU A 150 3.06 -3.23 -13.57
N TYR A 151 2.61 -3.88 -12.52
CA TYR A 151 2.29 -5.30 -12.56
C TYR A 151 1.10 -5.58 -13.49
N LEU A 152 0.02 -4.82 -13.38
CA LEU A 152 -1.17 -4.95 -14.21
C LEU A 152 -0.88 -4.69 -15.70
N GLU A 153 -0.01 -3.73 -16.00
CA GLU A 153 0.46 -3.45 -17.37
C GLU A 153 1.25 -4.62 -17.98
N ARG A 154 2.04 -5.33 -17.16
CA ARG A 154 2.91 -6.43 -17.62
C ARG A 154 2.23 -7.79 -17.57
N PHE A 155 1.30 -8.00 -16.63
CA PHE A 155 0.62 -9.27 -16.36
C PHE A 155 -0.90 -9.08 -16.26
N PRO A 156 -1.54 -8.66 -17.34
CA PRO A 156 -2.93 -8.16 -17.32
C PRO A 156 -3.98 -9.22 -16.93
N SER A 157 -3.66 -10.52 -17.02
CA SER A 157 -4.60 -11.62 -16.76
C SER A 157 -4.57 -12.16 -15.34
N THR A 158 -3.75 -11.60 -14.43
CA THR A 158 -3.59 -12.13 -13.06
C THR A 158 -4.78 -11.81 -12.18
N PHE A 159 -5.23 -10.56 -12.20
CA PHE A 159 -6.31 -10.07 -11.34
C PHE A 159 -7.59 -9.82 -12.13
N SER A 160 -8.71 -10.18 -11.53
CA SER A 160 -10.05 -9.88 -12.07
C SER A 160 -10.44 -8.42 -11.84
N ARG A 161 -9.93 -7.79 -10.78
CA ARG A 161 -10.18 -6.39 -10.41
C ARG A 161 -9.00 -5.81 -9.69
N ALA A 162 -8.79 -4.50 -9.83
CA ALA A 162 -7.78 -3.77 -9.09
C ALA A 162 -8.38 -2.52 -8.43
N PHE A 163 -8.09 -2.34 -7.14
CA PHE A 163 -8.41 -1.12 -6.43
C PHE A 163 -7.12 -0.40 -6.02
N LEU A 164 -6.96 0.84 -6.47
CA LEU A 164 -5.79 1.68 -6.24
C LEU A 164 -6.17 2.86 -5.34
N CYS A 165 -5.70 2.83 -4.09
CA CYS A 165 -5.92 3.88 -3.08
C CYS A 165 -4.79 4.89 -3.13
N ALA A 166 -5.05 6.12 -3.53
CA ALA A 166 -4.07 7.21 -3.63
C ALA A 166 -2.72 6.73 -4.24
N PRO A 167 -2.72 6.05 -5.42
CA PRO A 167 -1.52 5.39 -5.93
C PRO A 167 -0.42 6.39 -6.28
N MET A 168 0.82 6.04 -6.01
CA MET A 168 2.00 6.82 -6.37
C MET A 168 2.29 6.72 -7.87
N ILE A 169 1.40 7.26 -8.71
CA ILE A 169 1.69 7.39 -10.15
C ILE A 169 2.84 8.39 -10.35
N ALA A 170 2.86 9.47 -9.57
CA ALA A 170 4.00 10.36 -9.42
C ALA A 170 4.15 10.80 -7.96
N PRO A 171 5.34 10.66 -7.34
CA PRO A 171 5.57 11.15 -5.99
C PRO A 171 5.62 12.67 -5.94
N ALA A 172 5.16 13.26 -4.84
CA ALA A 172 5.41 14.66 -4.54
C ALA A 172 6.90 14.85 -4.18
N THR A 173 7.49 15.91 -4.70
CA THR A 173 8.92 16.22 -4.55
C THR A 173 9.18 17.46 -3.69
N ALA A 174 8.30 17.71 -2.70
CA ALA A 174 8.39 18.83 -1.74
C ALA A 174 8.60 20.21 -2.43
N GLY A 175 7.91 20.44 -3.55
CA GLY A 175 8.00 21.70 -4.31
C GLY A 175 9.22 21.82 -5.24
N ILE A 176 10.12 20.83 -5.23
CA ILE A 176 11.25 20.79 -6.18
C ILE A 176 10.74 20.20 -7.50
N PRO A 177 10.99 20.81 -8.68
CA PRO A 177 10.64 20.18 -9.95
C PRO A 177 11.22 18.77 -10.07
N SER A 178 10.38 17.79 -10.47
CA SER A 178 10.74 16.36 -10.46
C SER A 178 12.04 16.04 -11.21
N GLY A 179 12.31 16.77 -12.33
CA GLY A 179 13.56 16.64 -13.08
C GLY A 179 14.79 17.07 -12.27
N ALA A 180 14.68 18.15 -11.50
CA ALA A 180 15.77 18.64 -10.64
C ALA A 180 15.98 17.70 -9.45
N ALA A 181 14.90 17.24 -8.81
CA ALA A 181 14.97 16.24 -7.74
C ALA A 181 15.62 14.95 -8.22
N LEU A 182 15.24 14.44 -9.40
CA LEU A 182 15.85 13.28 -10.02
C LEU A 182 17.35 13.47 -10.27
N PHE A 183 17.73 14.62 -10.84
CA PHE A 183 19.14 14.94 -11.11
C PHE A 183 19.98 14.94 -9.83
N LEU A 184 19.49 15.60 -8.76
CA LEU A 184 20.18 15.63 -7.46
C LEU A 184 20.34 14.23 -6.86
N CYS A 185 19.29 13.41 -6.90
CA CYS A 185 19.36 12.05 -6.40
C CYS A 185 20.31 11.17 -7.23
N GLN A 186 20.36 11.35 -8.55
CA GLN A 186 21.30 10.64 -9.42
C GLN A 186 22.74 11.05 -9.17
N ALA A 187 23.01 12.36 -9.00
CA ALA A 187 24.33 12.86 -8.66
C ALA A 187 24.81 12.27 -7.32
N ALA A 188 23.95 12.25 -6.29
CA ALA A 188 24.27 11.60 -5.02
C ALA A 188 24.58 10.09 -5.20
N CYS A 189 23.83 9.41 -6.05
CA CYS A 189 24.10 7.99 -6.36
C CYS A 189 25.46 7.79 -7.05
N SER A 190 25.80 8.67 -8.00
CA SER A 190 27.08 8.61 -8.73
C SER A 190 28.29 8.88 -7.82
N LEU A 191 28.09 9.63 -6.74
CA LEU A 191 29.09 9.88 -5.70
C LEU A 191 29.13 8.78 -4.61
N GLY A 192 28.45 7.65 -4.82
CA GLY A 192 28.42 6.54 -3.86
C GLY A 192 27.43 6.71 -2.69
N CYS A 193 26.64 7.80 -2.68
CA CYS A 193 25.70 8.10 -1.60
C CYS A 193 24.29 7.48 -1.82
N GLY A 194 24.12 6.58 -2.79
CA GLY A 194 22.81 6.01 -3.15
C GLY A 194 22.07 5.35 -2.00
N LYS A 195 22.78 4.73 -1.04
CA LYS A 195 22.21 4.08 0.16
C LYS A 195 22.08 5.02 1.37
N HIS A 196 22.26 6.33 1.20
CA HIS A 196 22.06 7.32 2.26
C HIS A 196 20.71 8.03 2.07
N LYS A 197 20.13 8.53 3.17
CA LYS A 197 18.97 9.40 3.11
C LYS A 197 19.33 10.80 2.60
N PRO A 198 18.40 11.55 2.00
CA PRO A 198 18.57 12.98 1.76
C PRO A 198 18.99 13.72 3.05
N PHE A 199 19.94 14.65 2.94
CA PHE A 199 20.56 15.28 4.12
C PHE A 199 19.56 16.05 5.00
N PHE A 200 18.50 16.58 4.43
CA PHE A 200 17.45 17.33 5.13
C PHE A 200 16.39 16.44 5.81
N MET A 201 16.35 15.14 5.50
CA MET A 201 15.42 14.22 6.13
C MET A 201 16.01 13.67 7.44
N LYS A 202 15.12 13.34 8.40
CA LYS A 202 15.49 12.76 9.69
C LYS A 202 15.07 11.30 9.75
N TYR A 203 15.89 10.47 10.41
CA TYR A 203 15.49 9.12 10.76
C TYR A 203 14.34 9.15 11.77
N TYR A 204 13.59 8.06 11.84
CA TYR A 204 12.58 7.89 12.88
C TYR A 204 13.20 8.02 14.27
N SER A 205 12.62 8.83 15.12
CA SER A 205 13.14 9.12 16.46
C SER A 205 12.07 9.01 17.56
N GLY A 206 10.87 8.57 17.22
CA GLY A 206 9.78 8.46 18.19
C GLY A 206 8.39 8.70 17.55
N PRO A 207 7.36 8.86 18.38
CA PRO A 207 6.00 9.09 17.92
C PRO A 207 5.89 10.21 16.89
N GLU A 208 5.04 9.99 15.88
CA GLU A 208 4.81 10.95 14.81
C GLU A 208 3.76 12.00 15.22
N ASP A 209 3.80 13.18 14.61
CA ASP A 209 2.82 14.23 14.87
C ASP A 209 1.58 14.03 14.00
N PHE A 210 0.42 13.85 14.65
CA PHE A 210 -0.87 13.72 13.96
C PHE A 210 -1.19 14.91 13.04
N SER A 211 -0.81 16.11 13.42
CA SER A 211 -1.12 17.32 12.62
C SER A 211 -0.52 17.28 11.23
N THR A 212 0.65 16.64 11.08
CA THR A 212 1.39 16.48 9.82
C THR A 212 1.24 15.09 9.19
N SER A 213 0.41 14.23 9.80
CA SER A 213 0.23 12.85 9.34
C SER A 213 -0.63 12.75 8.08
N CYS A 214 -0.58 11.59 7.45
CA CYS A 214 -1.42 11.24 6.30
C CYS A 214 -2.84 10.78 6.67
N ALA A 215 -3.17 10.70 7.96
CA ALA A 215 -4.47 10.31 8.50
C ALA A 215 -5.31 11.54 8.89
N THR A 216 -6.65 11.40 8.90
CA THR A 216 -7.56 12.44 9.45
C THR A 216 -8.31 11.95 10.69
N ASP A 217 -8.21 10.65 11.03
CA ASP A 217 -8.77 10.10 12.27
C ASP A 217 -7.69 9.95 13.34
N PRO A 218 -7.81 10.64 14.50
CA PRO A 218 -6.80 10.60 15.55
C PRO A 218 -6.70 9.24 16.25
N ALA A 219 -7.79 8.47 16.36
CA ALA A 219 -7.76 7.18 17.04
C ALA A 219 -7.07 6.12 16.18
N ARG A 220 -7.38 6.06 14.87
CA ARG A 220 -6.68 5.21 13.89
C ARG A 220 -5.20 5.57 13.78
N PHE A 221 -4.90 6.86 13.84
CA PHE A 221 -3.51 7.33 13.84
C PHE A 221 -2.77 6.86 15.10
N ALA A 222 -3.28 7.18 16.28
CA ALA A 222 -2.62 6.87 17.54
C ALA A 222 -2.42 5.37 17.74
N TRP A 223 -3.40 4.55 17.36
CA TRP A 223 -3.28 3.10 17.46
C TRP A 223 -2.06 2.55 16.69
N TYR A 224 -1.92 2.92 15.43
CA TYR A 224 -0.80 2.41 14.63
C TYR A 224 0.53 3.07 14.99
N ASP A 225 0.55 4.37 15.33
CA ASP A 225 1.76 5.06 15.76
C ASP A 225 2.37 4.44 17.03
N ASN A 226 1.54 4.07 18.01
CA ASN A 226 1.97 3.35 19.21
C ASN A 226 2.62 2.00 18.86
N ILE A 227 2.04 1.26 17.92
CA ILE A 227 2.61 -0.02 17.45
C ILE A 227 3.92 0.22 16.73
N LYS A 228 3.98 1.17 15.79
CA LYS A 228 5.20 1.55 15.09
C LYS A 228 6.31 1.93 16.06
N HIS A 229 5.98 2.73 17.08
CA HIS A 229 6.96 3.16 18.08
C HIS A 229 7.54 1.98 18.85
N SER A 230 6.75 0.99 19.20
CA SER A 230 7.17 -0.18 19.98
C SER A 230 7.98 -1.22 19.17
N ARG A 231 8.04 -1.10 17.84
CA ARG A 231 8.58 -2.13 16.95
C ARG A 231 9.59 -1.57 15.95
N GLN A 232 10.86 -1.91 16.12
CA GLN A 232 11.95 -1.42 15.26
C GLN A 232 11.79 -1.85 13.79
N ASP A 233 11.22 -3.01 13.52
CA ASP A 233 10.93 -3.51 12.17
C ASP A 233 9.90 -2.64 11.42
N PHE A 234 9.14 -1.79 12.14
CA PHE A 234 8.15 -0.87 11.58
C PHE A 234 8.64 0.59 11.45
N TRP A 235 9.88 0.88 11.78
CA TRP A 235 10.42 2.26 11.80
C TRP A 235 10.71 2.87 10.43
N ASN A 236 10.33 2.22 9.33
CA ASN A 236 10.45 2.82 8.00
C ASN A 236 9.88 4.26 8.00
N SER A 237 10.69 5.24 7.59
CA SER A 237 10.29 6.65 7.60
C SER A 237 10.96 7.51 6.53
N VAL A 238 12.13 7.10 6.04
CA VAL A 238 12.88 7.89 5.07
C VAL A 238 13.36 7.06 3.88
N PRO A 239 13.31 7.63 2.65
CA PRO A 239 13.89 6.99 1.47
C PRO A 239 15.41 7.19 1.43
N SER A 240 16.09 6.30 0.72
CA SER A 240 17.43 6.56 0.24
C SER A 240 17.41 7.43 -1.02
N TYR A 241 18.54 8.06 -1.38
CA TYR A 241 18.65 8.79 -2.66
C TYR A 241 18.32 7.89 -3.86
N ARG A 242 18.75 6.60 -3.83
CA ARG A 242 18.44 5.66 -4.91
C ARG A 242 16.94 5.39 -4.97
N TRP A 243 16.30 5.11 -3.83
CA TRP A 243 14.86 4.89 -3.79
C TRP A 243 14.09 6.07 -4.36
N THR A 244 14.46 7.30 -3.96
CA THR A 244 13.80 8.54 -4.46
C THR A 244 13.98 8.70 -5.97
N ALA A 245 15.19 8.45 -6.50
CA ALA A 245 15.43 8.47 -7.93
C ALA A 245 14.57 7.46 -8.69
N GLU A 246 14.46 6.24 -8.17
CA GLU A 246 13.67 5.17 -8.77
C GLU A 246 12.16 5.49 -8.70
N ALA A 247 11.66 6.03 -7.58
CA ALA A 247 10.27 6.45 -7.43
C ALA A 247 9.88 7.58 -8.40
N ILE A 248 10.79 8.52 -8.69
CA ILE A 248 10.53 9.57 -9.69
C ILE A 248 10.57 8.98 -11.11
N ARG A 249 11.47 8.06 -11.38
CA ARG A 249 11.59 7.42 -12.71
C ARG A 249 10.38 6.58 -13.07
N VAL A 250 9.79 5.90 -12.08
CA VAL A 250 8.69 4.97 -12.31
C VAL A 250 7.47 5.64 -12.93
N THR A 251 7.24 6.94 -12.67
CA THR A 251 6.18 7.73 -13.31
C THR A 251 6.21 7.62 -14.84
N LYS A 252 7.41 7.72 -15.43
CA LYS A 252 7.56 7.61 -16.89
C LYS A 252 7.20 6.22 -17.42
N SER A 253 7.50 5.18 -16.63
CA SER A 253 7.16 3.79 -16.99
C SER A 253 5.66 3.55 -16.93
N ILE A 254 5.02 3.93 -15.83
CA ILE A 254 3.57 3.80 -15.63
C ILE A 254 2.78 4.60 -16.68
N LEU A 255 3.24 5.79 -17.04
CA LEU A 255 2.55 6.66 -18.01
C LEU A 255 3.09 6.49 -19.45
N ALA A 256 3.90 5.47 -19.74
CA ALA A 256 4.37 5.22 -21.08
C ALA A 256 3.20 5.01 -22.07
N GLN A 257 3.45 5.29 -23.34
CA GLN A 257 2.43 5.09 -24.38
C GLN A 257 2.05 3.62 -24.46
N GLY A 258 0.75 3.33 -24.40
CA GLY A 258 0.20 1.97 -24.43
C GLY A 258 0.22 1.24 -23.09
N ALA A 259 0.90 1.77 -22.04
CA ALA A 259 1.02 1.07 -20.77
C ALA A 259 -0.32 1.02 -19.98
N PRO A 260 -0.97 2.13 -19.60
CA PRO A 260 -2.28 2.07 -18.94
C PRO A 260 -3.36 1.40 -19.81
N GLU A 261 -3.28 1.57 -21.12
CA GLU A 261 -4.20 0.99 -22.09
C GLU A 261 -4.12 -0.55 -22.18
N SER A 262 -3.00 -1.14 -21.74
CA SER A 262 -2.81 -2.61 -21.71
C SER A 262 -3.52 -3.29 -20.55
N ILE A 263 -4.00 -2.55 -19.55
CA ILE A 263 -4.69 -3.10 -18.38
C ILE A 263 -6.11 -3.54 -18.80
N VAL A 264 -6.41 -4.82 -18.65
CA VAL A 264 -7.67 -5.40 -19.12
C VAL A 264 -8.74 -5.54 -18.03
N CYS A 265 -8.35 -5.67 -16.76
CA CYS A 265 -9.30 -5.78 -15.65
C CYS A 265 -9.91 -4.40 -15.32
N PRO A 266 -11.13 -4.37 -14.74
CA PRO A 266 -11.66 -3.16 -14.13
C PRO A 266 -10.72 -2.61 -13.04
N VAL A 267 -10.47 -1.30 -13.10
CA VAL A 267 -9.67 -0.57 -12.10
C VAL A 267 -10.50 0.53 -11.46
N LEU A 268 -10.59 0.52 -10.14
CA LEU A 268 -11.14 1.63 -9.37
C LEU A 268 -9.98 2.37 -8.70
N LEU A 269 -9.82 3.68 -8.96
CA LEU A 269 -8.80 4.52 -8.38
C LEU A 269 -9.43 5.60 -7.51
N SER A 270 -8.96 5.72 -6.27
CA SER A 270 -9.33 6.83 -5.38
C SER A 270 -8.19 7.82 -5.25
N THR A 271 -8.49 9.11 -5.47
CA THR A 271 -7.60 10.25 -5.20
C THR A 271 -8.04 10.93 -3.90
N ALA A 272 -7.11 11.19 -3.00
CA ALA A 272 -7.37 11.93 -1.78
C ALA A 272 -7.37 13.47 -2.04
N ASP A 273 -8.19 14.20 -1.29
CA ASP A 273 -8.38 15.65 -1.44
C ASP A 273 -7.12 16.43 -1.03
N HIS A 274 -6.64 16.20 0.19
CA HIS A 274 -5.50 16.90 0.77
C HIS A 274 -4.25 16.02 0.77
N ASP A 275 -3.85 15.53 -0.42
CA ASP A 275 -2.68 14.67 -0.56
C ASP A 275 -1.42 15.49 -0.79
N PHE A 276 -0.44 15.34 0.12
CA PHE A 276 0.88 15.95 0.00
C PHE A 276 2.01 14.95 -0.31
N SER A 277 1.65 13.68 -0.47
CA SER A 277 2.60 12.58 -0.72
C SER A 277 2.72 12.23 -2.19
N VAL A 278 1.62 12.32 -2.94
CA VAL A 278 1.55 11.98 -4.37
C VAL A 278 0.79 13.05 -5.15
N MET A 279 1.01 13.09 -6.46
CA MET A 279 0.41 14.08 -7.35
C MET A 279 -0.92 13.58 -7.90
N PRO A 280 -2.04 14.36 -7.77
CA PRO A 280 -3.36 13.95 -8.25
C PRO A 280 -3.49 13.94 -9.78
N ASP A 281 -2.89 14.89 -10.49
CA ASP A 281 -2.99 14.98 -11.95
C ASP A 281 -2.45 13.74 -12.68
N PRO A 282 -1.27 13.17 -12.32
CA PRO A 282 -0.82 11.91 -12.88
C PRO A 282 -1.75 10.72 -12.56
N GLN A 283 -2.42 10.68 -11.41
CA GLN A 283 -3.41 9.67 -11.08
C GLN A 283 -4.59 9.75 -12.06
N LYS A 284 -5.10 10.97 -12.29
CA LYS A 284 -6.17 11.18 -13.27
C LYS A 284 -5.72 10.83 -14.68
N GLN A 285 -4.54 11.25 -15.11
CA GLN A 285 -3.98 10.90 -16.41
C GLN A 285 -3.86 9.38 -16.61
N PHE A 286 -3.44 8.66 -15.57
CA PHE A 286 -3.35 7.20 -15.60
C PHE A 286 -4.73 6.56 -15.76
N ILE A 287 -5.69 6.90 -14.88
CA ILE A 287 -6.98 6.20 -14.84
C ILE A 287 -7.86 6.52 -16.06
N ASP A 288 -7.75 7.74 -16.63
CA ASP A 288 -8.46 8.12 -17.85
C ASP A 288 -8.02 7.29 -19.08
N ARG A 289 -6.84 6.69 -19.04
CA ARG A 289 -6.27 5.84 -20.10
C ARG A 289 -6.51 4.35 -19.88
N VAL A 290 -6.93 3.94 -18.69
CA VAL A 290 -7.28 2.53 -18.41
C VAL A 290 -8.66 2.24 -19.02
N PRO A 291 -8.81 1.23 -19.92
CA PRO A 291 -10.05 0.99 -20.66
C PRO A 291 -11.29 0.78 -19.79
N LYS A 292 -11.12 0.14 -18.61
CA LYS A 292 -12.19 -0.08 -17.63
C LYS A 292 -11.91 0.67 -16.34
N GLY A 293 -11.34 1.88 -16.46
CA GLY A 293 -10.99 2.75 -15.34
C GLY A 293 -12.21 3.47 -14.75
N LYS A 294 -12.33 3.46 -13.42
CA LYS A 294 -13.29 4.30 -12.66
C LYS A 294 -12.48 5.15 -11.69
N HIS A 295 -12.79 6.43 -11.54
CA HIS A 295 -12.12 7.37 -10.68
C HIS A 295 -13.05 7.91 -9.60
N ILE A 296 -12.58 7.94 -8.36
CA ILE A 296 -13.27 8.56 -7.20
C ILE A 296 -12.35 9.62 -6.59
N PHE A 297 -12.86 10.83 -6.44
CA PHE A 297 -12.25 11.86 -5.62
C PHE A 297 -12.85 11.81 -4.21
N VAL A 298 -12.01 11.60 -3.20
CA VAL A 298 -12.46 11.44 -1.81
C VAL A 298 -12.22 12.74 -1.05
N LYS A 299 -13.30 13.52 -0.93
CA LYS A 299 -13.28 14.81 -0.24
C LYS A 299 -12.96 14.65 1.26
N ASP A 300 -12.35 15.67 1.86
CA ASP A 300 -11.99 15.74 3.28
C ASP A 300 -11.07 14.60 3.76
N SER A 301 -10.36 13.93 2.82
CA SER A 301 -9.37 12.90 3.11
C SER A 301 -7.94 13.41 2.94
N ARG A 302 -7.00 12.76 3.62
CA ARG A 302 -5.56 12.85 3.33
C ARG A 302 -5.09 11.58 2.62
N HIS A 303 -3.81 11.48 2.36
CA HIS A 303 -3.19 10.37 1.62
C HIS A 303 -3.63 8.96 2.06
N GLU A 304 -3.78 8.73 3.37
CA GLU A 304 -4.26 7.46 3.94
C GLU A 304 -5.79 7.47 4.10
N ILE A 305 -6.53 7.40 2.99
CA ILE A 305 -8.01 7.44 2.98
C ILE A 305 -8.62 6.43 3.96
N PHE A 306 -8.00 5.24 4.08
CA PHE A 306 -8.44 4.18 5.01
C PHE A 306 -8.17 4.49 6.50
N ARG A 307 -7.60 5.64 6.81
CA ARG A 307 -7.41 6.18 8.17
C ARG A 307 -8.06 7.54 8.33
N SER A 308 -9.08 7.79 7.53
CA SER A 308 -9.93 8.97 7.67
C SER A 308 -10.98 8.77 8.76
N ALA A 309 -11.59 9.89 9.18
CA ALA A 309 -12.76 9.88 10.05
C ALA A 309 -13.89 9.03 9.45
N ASN A 310 -14.76 8.47 10.30
CA ASN A 310 -15.77 7.51 9.89
C ASN A 310 -16.69 8.03 8.78
N GLU A 311 -17.02 9.34 8.79
CA GLU A 311 -17.87 9.99 7.79
C GLU A 311 -17.30 9.95 6.38
N VAL A 312 -15.97 9.86 6.26
CA VAL A 312 -15.24 9.75 5.00
C VAL A 312 -14.91 8.29 4.70
N PHE A 313 -14.40 7.58 5.71
CA PHE A 313 -13.88 6.23 5.54
C PHE A 313 -14.99 5.22 5.22
N PHE A 314 -16.12 5.23 5.93
CA PHE A 314 -17.15 4.20 5.77
C PHE A 314 -17.81 4.23 4.38
N PRO A 315 -18.29 5.36 3.85
CA PRO A 315 -18.87 5.40 2.51
C PRO A 315 -17.86 5.05 1.42
N TRP A 316 -16.61 5.47 1.59
CA TRP A 316 -15.54 5.13 0.67
C TRP A 316 -15.28 3.61 0.67
N TRP A 317 -15.15 2.99 1.85
CA TRP A 317 -14.91 1.56 1.95
C TRP A 317 -16.09 0.73 1.44
N HIS A 318 -17.32 1.17 1.70
CA HIS A 318 -18.51 0.55 1.11
C HIS A 318 -18.47 0.53 -0.41
N THR A 319 -18.02 1.61 -1.04
CA THR A 319 -17.83 1.69 -2.49
C THR A 319 -16.75 0.71 -2.97
N VAL A 320 -15.64 0.59 -2.23
CA VAL A 320 -14.56 -0.37 -2.54
C VAL A 320 -15.06 -1.81 -2.45
N LEU A 321 -15.77 -2.15 -1.35
CA LEU A 321 -16.35 -3.49 -1.18
C LEU A 321 -17.39 -3.81 -2.25
N SER A 322 -18.23 -2.84 -2.63
CA SER A 322 -19.20 -3.00 -3.69
C SER A 322 -18.50 -3.30 -5.02
N PHE A 323 -17.44 -2.55 -5.36
CA PHE A 323 -16.63 -2.80 -6.55
C PHE A 323 -15.99 -4.19 -6.54
N LEU A 324 -15.49 -4.67 -5.38
CA LEU A 324 -14.90 -6.00 -5.26
C LEU A 324 -15.94 -7.12 -5.35
N LYS A 325 -17.21 -6.85 -4.99
CA LYS A 325 -18.34 -7.79 -5.02
C LYS A 325 -19.07 -7.86 -6.36
N GLU A 326 -18.86 -6.89 -7.28
CA GLU A 326 -19.49 -6.92 -8.61
C GLU A 326 -19.16 -8.24 -9.32
N GLU A 327 -20.16 -8.93 -9.87
CA GLU A 327 -19.94 -10.09 -10.74
C GLU A 327 -19.46 -9.63 -12.12
N GLU A 328 -18.61 -10.42 -12.76
CA GLU A 328 -18.28 -10.17 -14.18
C GLU A 328 -19.53 -10.43 -15.03
N GLN A 329 -20.03 -9.38 -15.70
CA GLN A 329 -21.10 -9.51 -16.69
C GLN A 329 -20.56 -10.06 -17.98
#